data_4caf4a3fe5701f5f00ad859b75754af7
#
_entry.id   4caf4a3fe5701f5f00ad859b75754af7
#
_cell.length_a   1.000
_cell.length_b   1.000
_cell.length_c   1.000
_cell.angle_alpha   90.00
_cell.angle_beta   90.00
_cell.angle_gamma   90.00
#
_symmetry.space_group_name_H-M   'P 1'
#
loop_
_entity.id
_entity.type
_entity.pdbx_description
1 polymer ?
#
loop_
_entity_poly.entity_id
_entity_poly.type
_entity_poly.pdbx_seq_one_letter_code
_entity_poly.pdbx_strand_id
1 'polypeptide(L)' 'MKKLSKLLLTLSFALSITSSAFAVTVASWGGAYTESQKLGYGDPTAKKLGVPINWVDYSGGLSEIKAQKEAGAITWDIID' A
#
# COMPACT_ATOMS: atom_id res chain seq x y z
N MET A 1 23.13 31.31 20.89
CA MET A 1 23.34 31.34 19.44
C MET A 1 23.54 29.96 18.87
N LYS A 2 24.49 29.19 19.40
CA LYS A 2 24.70 27.83 18.92
C LYS A 2 23.47 26.93 19.14
N LYS A 3 22.66 27.23 20.15
CA LYS A 3 21.45 26.45 20.45
C LYS A 3 20.36 26.64 19.40
N LEU A 4 20.28 27.80 18.79
CA LEU A 4 19.29 28.05 17.74
C LEU A 4 19.53 27.24 16.49
N SER A 5 20.79 27.06 16.10
CA SER A 5 21.14 26.25 14.94
C SER A 5 20.71 24.81 15.11
N LYS A 6 20.84 24.27 16.33
CA LYS A 6 20.45 22.90 16.60
C LYS A 6 18.93 22.72 16.53
N LEU A 7 18.19 23.71 16.97
CA LEU A 7 16.72 23.65 16.89
C LEU A 7 16.24 23.68 15.45
N LEU A 8 16.86 24.49 14.61
CA LEU A 8 16.52 24.56 13.20
C LEU A 8 16.77 23.25 12.48
N LEU A 9 17.87 22.60 12.78
CA LEU A 9 18.19 21.30 12.20
C LEU A 9 17.16 20.26 12.59
N THR A 10 16.71 20.27 13.84
CA THR A 10 15.70 19.34 14.31
C THR A 10 14.38 19.53 13.59
N LEU A 11 13.98 20.77 13.34
CA LEU A 11 12.75 21.06 12.59
C LEU A 11 12.82 20.58 11.15
N SER A 12 13.93 20.77 10.49
CA SER A 12 14.11 20.31 9.12
C SER A 12 13.98 18.79 9.02
N PHE A 13 14.55 18.10 9.98
CA PHE A 13 14.46 16.65 10.03
C PHE A 13 13.02 16.17 10.23
N ALA A 14 12.28 16.84 11.11
CA ALA A 14 10.88 16.48 11.35
C ALA A 14 10.02 16.63 10.11
N LEU A 15 10.25 17.65 9.30
CA LEU A 15 9.51 17.85 8.06
C LEU A 15 9.73 16.75 7.04
N SER A 16 10.91 16.16 7.00
CA SER A 16 11.21 15.11 6.03
C SER A 16 10.50 13.79 6.32
N ILE A 17 9.93 13.63 7.50
CA ILE A 17 9.24 12.39 7.90
C ILE A 17 7.76 12.39 7.51
N THR A 18 7.22 13.52 7.10
CA THR A 18 5.78 13.65 6.88
C THR A 18 5.27 13.06 5.57
N SER A 19 6.15 12.71 4.65
CA SER A 19 5.72 12.11 3.40
C SER A 19 5.55 10.61 3.60
N SER A 20 4.35 10.18 3.93
CA SER A 20 4.02 8.77 4.00
C SER A 20 3.29 8.38 2.72
N ALA A 21 3.74 7.30 2.11
CA ALA A 21 3.07 6.74 0.95
C ALA A 21 2.02 5.74 1.43
N PHE A 22 0.80 5.86 0.92
CA PHE A 22 -0.19 4.83 1.12
C PHE A 22 0.07 3.69 0.17
N ALA A 23 -0.02 2.46 0.66
CA ALA A 23 0.02 1.27 -0.17
C ALA A 23 -1.41 0.80 -0.39
N VAL A 24 -1.71 0.36 -1.60
CA VAL A 24 -2.98 -0.26 -1.95
C VAL A 24 -2.80 -1.76 -1.95
N THR A 25 -3.66 -2.49 -1.28
CA THR A 25 -3.62 -3.94 -1.24
C THR A 25 -4.68 -4.51 -2.18
N VAL A 26 -4.25 -5.30 -3.14
CA VAL A 26 -5.11 -5.95 -4.13
C VAL A 26 -5.07 -7.44 -3.90
N ALA A 27 -6.23 -8.04 -3.66
CA ALA A 27 -6.36 -9.48 -3.58
C ALA A 27 -6.78 -10.04 -4.93
N SER A 28 -6.01 -10.97 -5.46
CA SER A 28 -6.24 -11.58 -6.74
C SER A 28 -5.99 -13.09 -6.65
N TRP A 29 -6.14 -13.79 -7.74
CA TRP A 29 -6.17 -15.25 -7.76
C TRP A 29 -4.80 -15.91 -7.78
N GLY A 30 -3.74 -15.13 -7.91
CA GLY A 30 -2.38 -15.64 -7.89
C GLY A 30 -1.87 -16.12 -9.24
N GLY A 31 -0.65 -16.63 -9.24
CA GLY A 31 -0.02 -17.23 -10.40
C GLY A 31 0.04 -16.32 -11.62
N ALA A 32 -0.12 -16.93 -12.79
CA ALA A 32 -0.05 -16.20 -14.05
C ALA A 32 -1.14 -15.13 -14.19
N TYR A 33 -2.27 -15.34 -13.57
CA TYR A 33 -3.37 -14.39 -13.60
C TYR A 33 -2.95 -13.06 -12.93
N THR A 34 -2.46 -13.14 -11.72
CA THR A 34 -1.98 -11.95 -11.00
C THR A 34 -0.79 -11.32 -11.72
N GLU A 35 0.12 -12.13 -12.23
CA GLU A 35 1.29 -11.62 -12.95
C GLU A 35 0.87 -10.82 -14.18
N SER A 36 -0.12 -11.28 -14.92
CA SER A 36 -0.62 -10.55 -16.08
C SER A 36 -1.25 -9.21 -15.69
N GLN A 37 -1.92 -9.16 -14.56
CA GLN A 37 -2.49 -7.93 -14.04
C GLN A 37 -1.41 -6.93 -13.62
N LYS A 38 -0.35 -7.41 -12.97
CA LYS A 38 0.78 -6.58 -12.57
C LYS A 38 1.44 -5.94 -13.78
N LEU A 39 1.73 -6.72 -14.79
CA LEU A 39 2.40 -6.24 -16.00
C LEU A 39 1.49 -5.37 -16.84
N GLY A 40 0.22 -5.72 -16.96
CA GLY A 40 -0.72 -5.04 -17.83
C GLY A 40 -1.13 -3.66 -17.32
N TYR A 41 -1.41 -3.53 -16.03
CA TYR A 41 -1.87 -2.26 -15.52
C TYR A 41 -1.41 -1.94 -14.08
N GLY A 42 -1.12 -2.93 -13.27
CA GLY A 42 -0.76 -2.71 -11.87
C GLY A 42 0.53 -1.91 -11.71
N ASP A 43 1.63 -2.40 -12.26
CA ASP A 43 2.92 -1.74 -12.17
C ASP A 43 2.95 -0.38 -12.88
N PRO A 44 2.41 -0.25 -14.10
CA PRO A 44 2.31 1.06 -14.73
C PRO A 44 1.51 2.07 -13.92
N THR A 45 0.41 1.64 -13.32
CA THR A 45 -0.43 2.51 -12.49
C THR A 45 0.29 2.93 -11.21
N ALA A 46 0.92 1.98 -10.53
CA ALA A 46 1.68 2.26 -9.32
C ALA A 46 2.78 3.28 -9.60
N LYS A 47 3.48 3.12 -10.70
CA LYS A 47 4.54 4.04 -11.10
C LYS A 47 4.00 5.43 -11.41
N LYS A 48 2.90 5.49 -12.15
CA LYS A 48 2.29 6.77 -12.55
C LYS A 48 1.78 7.55 -11.35
N LEU A 49 1.15 6.87 -10.41
CA LEU A 49 0.55 7.51 -9.24
C LEU A 49 1.51 7.64 -8.06
N GLY A 50 2.66 6.97 -8.11
CA GLY A 50 3.59 6.95 -6.99
C GLY A 50 3.05 6.20 -5.78
N VAL A 51 2.16 5.23 -6.01
CA VAL A 51 1.52 4.45 -4.95
C VAL A 51 1.93 3.00 -5.05
N PRO A 52 2.58 2.42 -4.03
CA PRO A 52 2.90 1.00 -4.04
C PRO A 52 1.64 0.13 -4.04
N ILE A 53 1.67 -0.97 -4.76
CA ILE A 53 0.58 -1.95 -4.76
C ILE A 53 1.09 -3.24 -4.14
N ASN A 54 0.42 -3.70 -3.09
CA ASN A 54 0.67 -4.99 -2.46
C ASN A 54 -0.31 -6.01 -3.03
N TRP A 55 0.21 -7.10 -3.54
CA TRP A 55 -0.61 -8.15 -4.11
C TRP A 55 -0.73 -9.30 -3.13
N VAL A 56 -1.95 -9.76 -2.92
CA VAL A 56 -2.25 -10.89 -2.04
C VAL A 56 -3.02 -11.92 -2.85
N ASP A 57 -2.65 -13.17 -2.70
CA ASP A 57 -3.35 -14.27 -3.36
C ASP A 57 -4.51 -14.74 -2.49
N TYR A 58 -5.65 -15.01 -3.11
CA TYR A 58 -6.78 -15.63 -2.43
C TYR A 58 -7.47 -16.60 -3.39
N SER A 59 -8.31 -17.46 -2.84
CA SER A 59 -8.90 -18.57 -3.59
C SER A 59 -10.14 -18.20 -4.43
N GLY A 60 -10.55 -16.95 -4.39
CA GLY A 60 -11.78 -16.51 -5.06
C GLY A 60 -13.03 -16.72 -4.24
N GLY A 61 -12.93 -17.31 -3.05
CA GLY A 61 -14.07 -17.53 -2.17
C GLY A 61 -14.37 -16.32 -1.29
N LEU A 62 -15.56 -16.29 -0.74
CA LEU A 62 -16.03 -15.18 0.09
C LEU A 62 -15.65 -15.33 1.57
N SER A 63 -15.13 -16.47 1.98
CA SER A 63 -14.87 -16.76 3.39
C SER A 63 -13.85 -15.81 4.02
N GLU A 64 -12.79 -15.49 3.32
CA GLU A 64 -11.77 -14.57 3.83
C GLU A 64 -12.29 -13.14 3.95
N ILE A 65 -13.08 -12.74 2.98
CA ILE A 65 -13.70 -11.40 2.98
C ILE A 65 -14.69 -11.30 4.16
N LYS A 66 -15.48 -12.34 4.35
CA LYS A 66 -16.43 -12.40 5.46
C LYS A 66 -15.72 -12.36 6.80
N ALA A 67 -14.64 -13.10 6.94
CA ALA A 67 -13.83 -13.13 8.15
C ALA A 67 -13.27 -11.74 8.49
N GLN A 68 -12.75 -11.01 7.51
CA GLN A 68 -12.25 -9.67 7.71
C GLN A 68 -13.36 -8.72 8.17
N LYS A 69 -14.52 -8.83 7.56
CA LYS A 69 -15.67 -8.00 7.92
C LYS A 69 -16.12 -8.28 9.36
N GLU A 70 -16.23 -9.53 9.73
CA GLU A 70 -16.64 -9.94 11.08
C GLU A 70 -15.63 -9.51 12.14
N ALA A 71 -14.35 -9.55 11.82
CA ALA A 71 -13.29 -9.10 12.72
C ALA A 71 -13.20 -7.57 12.82
N GLY A 72 -13.90 -6.83 11.96
CA GLY A 72 -13.78 -5.38 11.91
C GLY A 72 -12.42 -4.90 11.42
N ALA A 73 -11.70 -5.73 10.69
CA ALA A 73 -10.35 -5.43 10.21
C ALA A 73 -10.26 -5.79 8.72
N ILE A 74 -10.59 -4.83 7.88
CA ILE A 74 -10.51 -4.99 6.44
C ILE A 74 -9.11 -4.60 5.98
N THR A 75 -8.37 -5.57 5.43
CA THR A 75 -6.98 -5.40 5.03
C THR A 75 -6.80 -5.32 3.52
N TRP A 76 -7.81 -5.70 2.75
CA TRP A 76 -7.76 -5.64 1.29
C TRP A 76 -8.55 -4.43 0.79
N ASP A 77 -7.94 -3.66 -0.09
CA ASP A 77 -8.59 -2.48 -0.65
C ASP A 77 -9.36 -2.81 -1.92
N ILE A 78 -8.81 -3.71 -2.73
CA ILE A 78 -9.40 -4.12 -3.99
C ILE A 78 -9.41 -5.64 -4.03
N ILE A 79 -10.49 -6.19 -4.52
CA ILE A 79 -10.66 -7.63 -4.68
C ILE A 79 -11.10 -7.91 -6.10
N ASP A 80 -10.38 -8.80 -6.73
CA ASP A 80 -10.68 -9.21 -8.11
C ASP A 80 -11.35 -10.59 -8.15
#